data_ced22fc11f8d0b2075061ed61ad781a5
#
_entry.id   ced22fc11f8d0b2075061ed61ad781a5
#
_cell.length_a   1.000
_cell.length_b   1.000
_cell.length_c   1.000
_cell.angle_alpha   90.00
_cell.angle_beta   90.00
_cell.angle_gamma   90.00
#
_symmetry.space_group_name_H-M   'P 1'
#
loop_
_entity.id
_entity.type
_entity.pdbx_description
1 polymer ?
#
loop_
_entity_poly.entity_id
_entity_poly.type
_entity_poly.pdbx_seq_one_letter_code
_entity_poly.pdbx_strand_id
1 'polypeptide(L)'
;MKGSLMSEAKYSLENPFQSTSEPEVFKPRGLYEEANELGKELLNKPLLGGGVDRILVQHSKDRMTVWERIKVLTDQEPNILYQNWGKSLDGASLVTGILNINGRDVAVYGHDFTLRAGSMDATNGSKLARLIYMAGEHGIPLIGMNDSAGAYVPAGVGGLDGYSEAFTALRKISGVVPSLMLMFGFNAGGGAYLPRQGSFMIQCDNTFFGLTGPGVVKSVLGEDISADDLGGPKVHGQSGVVDIITGDELGSLRTALRLLSYLPDNNHSFAPFHATSDPTNRFIYEEEILFKKTFNSPTGMNTPFDITLYLQNICDHGQYFEIQGQRSRNLVTAFGRIGGHVVAFVANNSAVSSGQIDIGAARKGTRFIRFCNLYNIPIVFLEDTTGFLPGKEQEQNGIVLEGRKLLDSIIDIRTPRLTLIIRNAFGGAYACFNSYHTGADMVFALPTARIAVMGPAGKDYVYKDEVSSIQKEYQENVKKGMSEKEAIVIRDKKLQTLSTQYEKELMNPKEALSLGSVSRIVLPGTTRNILFQNLDYLIRHYKPAPLSGPQREFE
;
A
#
# COMPACT_ATOMS: atom_id res chain seq x y z
N MET A 1 -15.45 21.04 17.02
CA MET A 1 -15.07 20.18 18.14
C MET A 1 -13.59 19.79 18.06
N LYS A 2 -12.68 20.79 18.02
CA LYS A 2 -11.23 20.57 17.91
C LYS A 2 -10.46 20.83 19.22
N GLY A 3 -11.12 21.13 20.31
CA GLY A 3 -10.48 21.57 21.54
C GLY A 3 -10.61 20.67 22.77
N SER A 4 -11.28 19.51 22.67
CA SER A 4 -11.68 18.78 23.88
C SER A 4 -10.91 17.50 24.19
N LEU A 5 -10.13 16.96 23.26
CA LEU A 5 -9.42 15.68 23.47
C LEU A 5 -7.97 15.82 23.96
N MET A 6 -7.36 17.02 23.85
CA MET A 6 -6.00 17.26 24.37
C MET A 6 -5.96 17.81 25.80
N SER A 7 -7.09 18.31 26.34
CA SER A 7 -7.12 18.92 27.70
C SER A 7 -7.22 17.93 28.85
N GLU A 8 -7.42 16.63 28.60
CA GLU A 8 -7.55 15.62 29.67
C GLU A 8 -6.39 14.63 29.77
N ALA A 9 -5.38 14.72 28.93
CA ALA A 9 -4.11 14.02 29.17
C ALA A 9 -3.39 14.76 30.30
N LYS A 10 -3.83 14.58 31.56
CA LYS A 10 -3.06 14.95 32.74
C LYS A 10 -1.75 14.19 32.67
N TYR A 11 -0.66 14.89 32.30
CA TYR A 11 0.68 14.38 32.48
C TYR A 11 0.89 14.11 33.94
N SER A 12 0.80 12.89 34.33
CA SER A 12 1.42 12.43 35.56
C SER A 12 2.90 12.26 35.22
N LEU A 13 3.75 13.08 35.84
CA LEU A 13 5.21 12.85 35.86
C LEU A 13 5.54 11.60 36.68
N GLU A 14 4.53 10.92 37.19
CA GLU A 14 4.64 9.65 37.88
C GLU A 14 4.91 8.53 36.86
N ASN A 15 5.77 7.65 37.23
CA ASN A 15 6.08 6.46 36.43
C ASN A 15 4.80 5.67 36.17
N PRO A 16 4.34 5.51 34.93
CA PRO A 16 3.12 4.75 34.62
C PRO A 16 3.21 3.28 35.02
N PHE A 17 4.40 2.79 35.41
CA PHE A 17 4.67 1.42 35.85
C PHE A 17 4.80 1.31 37.40
N GLN A 18 4.55 2.36 38.18
CA GLN A 18 4.46 2.23 39.63
C GLN A 18 3.12 1.63 40.00
N SER A 19 3.12 0.36 40.41
CA SER A 19 2.02 -0.23 41.16
C SER A 19 2.07 0.29 42.57
N THR A 20 0.99 0.94 43.00
CA THR A 20 0.56 1.23 44.39
C THR A 20 1.63 1.64 45.40
N SER A 21 1.38 2.80 46.03
CA SER A 21 2.12 3.32 47.17
C SER A 21 2.38 2.28 48.26
N GLU A 22 3.65 1.90 48.43
CA GLU A 22 4.05 1.23 49.69
C GLU A 22 3.88 2.17 50.88
N PRO A 23 3.41 1.69 52.03
CA PRO A 23 3.30 2.53 53.20
C PRO A 23 4.69 3.04 53.64
N GLU A 24 4.83 4.34 53.90
CA GLU A 24 6.03 4.96 54.44
C GLU A 24 6.37 4.33 55.79
N VAL A 25 7.19 3.31 55.78
CA VAL A 25 7.84 2.80 57.00
C VAL A 25 9.21 3.48 57.08
N PHE A 26 9.35 4.35 58.10
CA PHE A 26 10.62 5.02 58.39
C PHE A 26 11.69 3.96 58.77
N LYS A 27 12.49 3.57 57.84
CA LYS A 27 13.64 2.69 58.03
C LYS A 27 14.93 3.47 57.79
N PRO A 28 16.00 3.21 58.58
CA PRO A 28 17.31 3.80 58.29
C PRO A 28 17.73 3.41 56.86
N ARG A 29 18.23 4.37 56.08
CA ARG A 29 18.77 4.12 54.72
C ARG A 29 19.97 3.19 54.82
N GLY A 30 19.85 2.06 54.15
CA GLY A 30 20.93 1.08 53.98
C GLY A 30 21.34 0.98 52.51
N LEU A 31 22.33 0.15 52.22
CA LEU A 31 22.82 -0.08 50.87
C LEU A 31 21.75 -0.60 49.89
N TYR A 32 20.76 -1.34 50.39
CA TYR A 32 19.64 -1.82 49.59
C TYR A 32 18.72 -0.67 49.09
N GLU A 33 18.37 0.23 50.01
CA GLU A 33 17.53 1.38 49.73
C GLU A 33 18.21 2.33 48.74
N GLU A 34 19.53 2.55 48.90
CA GLU A 34 20.33 3.34 47.93
C GLU A 34 20.37 2.69 46.53
N ALA A 35 20.60 1.37 46.47
CA ALA A 35 20.58 0.64 45.22
C ALA A 35 19.20 0.66 44.53
N ASN A 36 18.13 0.54 45.34
CA ASN A 36 16.77 0.57 44.83
C ASN A 36 16.36 1.98 44.33
N GLU A 37 16.79 3.04 45.00
CA GLU A 37 16.60 4.43 44.55
C GLU A 37 17.33 4.65 43.20
N LEU A 38 18.57 4.19 43.07
CA LEU A 38 19.30 4.22 41.79
C LEU A 38 18.54 3.45 40.70
N GLY A 39 18.01 2.27 41.02
CA GLY A 39 17.19 1.48 40.10
C GLY A 39 15.95 2.24 39.62
N LYS A 40 15.23 2.89 40.56
CA LYS A 40 14.07 3.74 40.22
C LYS A 40 14.45 4.93 39.35
N GLU A 41 15.56 5.60 39.62
CA GLU A 41 16.07 6.69 38.80
C GLU A 41 16.35 6.21 37.36
N LEU A 42 17.03 5.07 37.20
CA LEU A 42 17.35 4.50 35.92
C LEU A 42 16.10 4.10 35.10
N LEU A 43 15.05 3.62 35.77
CA LEU A 43 13.78 3.27 35.15
C LEU A 43 12.98 4.53 34.72
N ASN A 44 12.99 5.56 35.56
CA ASN A 44 12.16 6.75 35.35
C ASN A 44 12.78 7.75 34.35
N LYS A 45 14.12 7.79 34.28
CA LYS A 45 14.82 8.77 33.45
C LYS A 45 14.37 8.78 31.97
N PRO A 46 14.19 7.63 31.31
CA PRO A 46 13.69 7.63 29.92
C PRO A 46 12.30 8.20 29.74
N LEU A 47 11.43 8.05 30.76
CA LEU A 47 10.05 8.54 30.72
C LEU A 47 9.98 10.07 30.76
N LEU A 48 10.99 10.70 31.36
CA LEU A 48 11.09 12.16 31.43
C LEU A 48 11.51 12.78 30.07
N GLY A 49 11.97 11.97 29.12
CA GLY A 49 12.46 12.45 27.84
C GLY A 49 13.46 13.58 27.98
N GLY A 50 13.31 14.64 27.20
CA GLY A 50 14.10 15.89 27.28
C GLY A 50 13.65 16.86 28.37
N GLY A 51 12.73 16.42 29.27
CA GLY A 51 12.16 17.24 30.35
C GLY A 51 10.89 18.00 29.94
N VAL A 52 10.22 18.55 30.96
CA VAL A 52 8.89 19.19 30.81
C VAL A 52 8.87 20.26 29.73
N ASP A 53 9.87 21.14 29.68
CA ASP A 53 9.91 22.24 28.71
C ASP A 53 9.94 21.72 27.27
N ARG A 54 10.70 20.64 26.99
CA ARG A 54 10.78 20.04 25.66
C ARG A 54 9.47 19.34 25.28
N ILE A 55 8.81 18.69 26.22
CA ILE A 55 7.48 18.09 26.04
C ILE A 55 6.46 19.17 25.72
N LEU A 56 6.42 20.28 26.47
CA LEU A 56 5.51 21.39 26.20
C LEU A 56 5.74 22.02 24.82
N VAL A 57 7.00 22.16 24.38
CA VAL A 57 7.32 22.62 23.03
C VAL A 57 6.81 21.64 21.97
N GLN A 58 6.86 20.33 22.21
CA GLN A 58 6.29 19.32 21.29
C GLN A 58 4.77 19.44 21.19
N HIS A 59 4.10 19.57 22.33
CA HIS A 59 2.64 19.73 22.37
C HIS A 59 2.16 21.06 21.76
N SER A 60 2.94 22.14 21.92
CA SER A 60 2.60 23.43 21.28
C SER A 60 2.59 23.37 19.74
N LYS A 61 3.12 22.30 19.17
CA LYS A 61 3.12 21.99 17.74
C LYS A 61 2.11 20.92 17.36
N ASP A 62 1.14 20.61 18.24
CA ASP A 62 0.16 19.53 18.08
C ASP A 62 0.80 18.15 17.82
N ARG A 63 1.96 17.87 18.47
CA ARG A 63 2.69 16.61 18.31
C ARG A 63 2.69 15.82 19.62
N MET A 64 2.49 14.50 19.50
CA MET A 64 2.55 13.56 20.62
C MET A 64 3.99 13.18 20.97
N THR A 65 4.26 12.87 22.23
CA THR A 65 5.47 12.18 22.66
C THR A 65 5.45 10.72 22.21
N VAL A 66 6.62 10.05 22.20
CA VAL A 66 6.70 8.62 21.87
C VAL A 66 5.82 7.76 22.80
N TRP A 67 5.73 8.11 24.06
CA TRP A 67 4.94 7.40 25.04
C TRP A 67 3.43 7.54 24.81
N GLU A 68 2.97 8.71 24.42
CA GLU A 68 1.57 8.93 24.04
C GLU A 68 1.20 8.17 22.77
N ARG A 69 2.10 8.13 21.79
CA ARG A 69 1.91 7.32 20.57
C ARG A 69 1.78 5.83 20.91
N ILE A 70 2.61 5.32 21.85
CA ILE A 70 2.51 3.93 22.33
C ILE A 70 1.15 3.66 22.97
N LYS A 71 0.64 4.58 23.79
CA LYS A 71 -0.69 4.45 24.42
C LYS A 71 -1.86 4.44 23.44
N VAL A 72 -1.69 5.02 22.25
CA VAL A 72 -2.71 4.91 21.18
C VAL A 72 -2.69 3.55 20.53
N LEU A 73 -1.51 2.90 20.42
CA LEU A 73 -1.36 1.60 19.78
C LEU A 73 -1.87 0.43 20.63
N THR A 74 -1.82 0.54 21.96
CA THR A 74 -2.23 -0.53 22.87
C THR A 74 -2.89 0.06 24.13
N ASP A 75 -3.86 -0.66 24.68
CA ASP A 75 -4.49 -0.41 25.96
C ASP A 75 -3.82 -1.19 27.12
N GLN A 76 -2.85 -2.05 26.78
CA GLN A 76 -2.08 -2.84 27.74
C GLN A 76 -0.76 -2.16 28.08
N GLU A 77 -0.17 -2.58 29.19
CA GLU A 77 1.16 -2.12 29.58
C GLU A 77 2.22 -2.62 28.59
N PRO A 78 3.04 -1.72 28.01
CA PRO A 78 4.04 -2.11 27.05
C PRO A 78 5.22 -2.83 27.71
N ASN A 79 5.69 -3.92 27.10
CA ASN A 79 6.92 -4.57 27.52
C ASN A 79 8.12 -3.85 26.88
N ILE A 80 8.71 -2.91 27.63
CA ILE A 80 9.87 -2.13 27.17
C ILE A 80 11.13 -2.96 27.22
N LEU A 81 11.85 -3.01 26.10
CA LEU A 81 13.05 -3.81 25.92
C LEU A 81 14.29 -2.94 25.70
N TYR A 82 15.44 -3.48 26.11
CA TYR A 82 16.76 -2.91 25.79
C TYR A 82 17.00 -1.51 26.34
N GLN A 83 17.18 -1.42 27.65
CA GLN A 83 17.51 -0.17 28.37
C GLN A 83 18.99 0.24 28.23
N ASN A 84 19.59 0.08 27.07
CA ASN A 84 20.98 0.51 26.82
C ASN A 84 21.01 2.00 26.46
N TRP A 85 21.05 2.84 27.49
CA TRP A 85 20.97 4.31 27.38
C TRP A 85 22.29 5.00 27.04
N GLY A 86 23.41 4.26 26.90
CA GLY A 86 24.75 4.82 26.78
C GLY A 86 25.33 5.31 28.11
N LYS A 87 26.61 5.77 28.09
CA LYS A 87 27.33 6.19 29.30
C LYS A 87 26.69 7.41 29.99
N SER A 88 26.15 8.33 29.23
CA SER A 88 25.47 9.53 29.74
C SER A 88 23.98 9.29 30.01
N LEU A 89 23.50 8.07 29.89
CA LEU A 89 22.10 7.69 30.04
C LEU A 89 21.14 8.49 29.14
N ASP A 90 21.63 8.92 27.99
CA ASP A 90 20.92 9.77 27.03
C ASP A 90 20.63 9.06 25.70
N GLY A 91 20.95 7.76 25.57
CA GLY A 91 20.51 6.87 24.49
C GLY A 91 19.00 6.59 24.48
N ALA A 92 18.27 7.23 25.39
CA ALA A 92 16.81 7.20 25.48
C ALA A 92 16.09 7.94 24.35
N SER A 93 16.80 8.52 23.38
CA SER A 93 16.17 9.08 22.17
C SER A 93 15.49 8.01 21.29
N LEU A 94 15.64 6.73 21.64
CA LEU A 94 14.95 5.62 21.01
C LEU A 94 14.33 4.69 22.07
N VAL A 95 13.04 4.46 21.99
CA VAL A 95 12.30 3.49 22.79
C VAL A 95 12.07 2.24 21.96
N THR A 96 12.22 1.06 22.56
CA THR A 96 11.96 -0.24 21.92
C THR A 96 11.13 -1.12 22.83
N GLY A 97 10.20 -1.88 22.28
CA GLY A 97 9.32 -2.74 23.09
C GLY A 97 8.50 -3.72 22.26
N ILE A 98 7.75 -4.55 22.97
CA ILE A 98 6.70 -5.41 22.41
C ILE A 98 5.36 -4.91 22.97
N LEU A 99 4.42 -4.69 22.08
CA LEU A 99 3.04 -4.32 22.43
C LEU A 99 2.10 -5.47 22.09
N ASN A 100 1.11 -5.69 22.93
CA ASN A 100 -0.03 -6.49 22.54
C ASN A 100 -1.05 -5.58 21.83
N ILE A 101 -1.31 -5.88 20.56
CA ILE A 101 -2.26 -5.13 19.74
C ILE A 101 -3.35 -6.09 19.27
N ASN A 102 -4.54 -5.97 19.85
CA ASN A 102 -5.68 -6.85 19.53
C ASN A 102 -5.35 -8.36 19.67
N GLY A 103 -4.62 -8.72 20.71
CA GLY A 103 -4.21 -10.11 21.00
C GLY A 103 -2.99 -10.60 20.22
N ARG A 104 -2.31 -9.72 19.47
CA ARG A 104 -1.11 -10.04 18.70
C ARG A 104 0.10 -9.32 19.28
N ASP A 105 1.22 -10.02 19.38
CA ASP A 105 2.49 -9.39 19.74
C ASP A 105 3.06 -8.64 18.53
N VAL A 106 3.46 -7.39 18.76
CA VAL A 106 4.02 -6.50 17.75
C VAL A 106 5.27 -5.83 18.30
N ALA A 107 6.39 -5.98 17.62
CA ALA A 107 7.60 -5.23 17.93
C ALA A 107 7.42 -3.76 17.56
N VAL A 108 7.76 -2.85 18.46
CA VAL A 108 7.60 -1.42 18.25
C VAL A 108 8.87 -0.67 18.61
N TYR A 109 9.29 0.25 17.77
CA TYR A 109 10.26 1.28 18.15
C TYR A 109 9.72 2.67 17.88
N GLY A 110 10.21 3.64 18.65
CA GLY A 110 9.87 5.04 18.44
C GLY A 110 11.01 5.97 18.85
N HIS A 111 11.25 7.00 18.05
CA HIS A 111 12.18 8.05 18.40
C HIS A 111 11.54 9.02 19.39
N ASP A 112 12.24 9.36 20.46
CA ASP A 112 11.88 10.45 21.35
C ASP A 112 12.50 11.75 20.84
N PHE A 113 11.71 12.55 20.13
CA PHE A 113 12.16 13.82 19.58
C PHE A 113 12.53 14.84 20.65
N THR A 114 12.04 14.71 21.86
CA THR A 114 12.35 15.61 22.98
C THR A 114 13.81 15.48 23.44
N LEU A 115 14.42 14.32 23.15
CA LEU A 115 15.84 14.03 23.41
C LEU A 115 16.65 14.10 22.12
N ARG A 116 17.58 15.06 22.01
CA ARG A 116 18.48 15.23 20.85
C ARG A 116 17.77 15.21 19.50
N ALA A 117 16.51 15.70 19.46
CA ALA A 117 15.64 15.62 18.28
C ALA A 117 15.54 14.20 17.68
N GLY A 118 15.50 13.17 18.54
CA GLY A 118 15.40 11.77 18.13
C GLY A 118 16.59 11.23 17.33
N SER A 119 17.75 11.91 17.36
CA SER A 119 18.89 11.54 16.52
C SER A 119 19.55 10.22 16.96
N MET A 120 20.10 9.51 15.97
CA MET A 120 20.70 8.20 16.13
C MET A 120 22.20 8.28 16.45
N ASP A 121 22.64 7.47 17.38
CA ASP A 121 24.04 7.13 17.64
C ASP A 121 24.23 5.59 17.55
N ALA A 122 25.46 5.11 17.78
CA ALA A 122 25.75 3.68 17.73
C ALA A 122 24.95 2.86 18.78
N THR A 123 24.71 3.45 19.96
CA THR A 123 23.93 2.79 21.03
C THR A 123 22.48 2.59 20.61
N ASN A 124 21.84 3.62 20.05
CA ASN A 124 20.49 3.53 19.55
C ASN A 124 20.38 2.61 18.33
N GLY A 125 21.36 2.65 17.43
CA GLY A 125 21.42 1.75 16.27
C GLY A 125 21.48 0.29 16.67
N SER A 126 22.36 -0.06 17.60
CA SER A 126 22.48 -1.43 18.13
C SER A 126 21.19 -1.88 18.85
N LYS A 127 20.59 -0.99 19.64
CA LYS A 127 19.31 -1.26 20.31
C LYS A 127 18.19 -1.54 19.29
N LEU A 128 18.10 -0.73 18.24
CA LEU A 128 17.11 -0.89 17.17
C LEU A 128 17.33 -2.19 16.39
N ALA A 129 18.58 -2.47 16.01
CA ALA A 129 18.92 -3.68 15.26
C ALA A 129 18.57 -4.96 16.05
N ARG A 130 18.84 -4.98 17.36
CA ARG A 130 18.44 -6.10 18.24
C ARG A 130 16.93 -6.33 18.25
N LEU A 131 16.12 -5.27 18.33
CA LEU A 131 14.67 -5.39 18.26
C LEU A 131 14.23 -5.97 16.92
N ILE A 132 14.78 -5.44 15.81
CA ILE A 132 14.44 -5.87 14.46
C ILE A 132 14.79 -7.35 14.24
N TYR A 133 15.97 -7.79 14.63
CA TYR A 133 16.36 -9.20 14.54
C TYR A 133 15.43 -10.10 15.35
N MET A 134 15.13 -9.72 16.59
CA MET A 134 14.19 -10.45 17.44
C MET A 134 12.79 -10.53 16.78
N ALA A 135 12.29 -9.45 16.20
CA ALA A 135 11.01 -9.47 15.51
C ALA A 135 11.01 -10.47 14.35
N GLY A 136 12.09 -10.52 13.57
CA GLY A 136 12.26 -11.49 12.49
C GLY A 136 12.38 -12.94 12.97
N GLU A 137 13.12 -13.18 14.05
CA GLU A 137 13.30 -14.51 14.65
C GLU A 137 12.02 -15.05 15.28
N HIS A 138 11.26 -14.19 15.95
CA HIS A 138 9.98 -14.56 16.58
C HIS A 138 8.81 -14.53 15.60
N GLY A 139 9.00 -13.98 14.40
CA GLY A 139 7.96 -13.90 13.38
C GLY A 139 6.80 -12.97 13.76
N ILE A 140 7.09 -11.85 14.42
CA ILE A 140 6.11 -10.83 14.83
C ILE A 140 6.25 -9.56 13.99
N PRO A 141 5.14 -8.87 13.65
CA PRO A 141 5.18 -7.63 12.89
C PRO A 141 5.98 -6.52 13.58
N LEU A 142 6.47 -5.57 12.79
CA LEU A 142 7.23 -4.41 13.28
C LEU A 142 6.46 -3.11 12.99
N ILE A 143 6.34 -2.23 13.99
CA ILE A 143 5.90 -0.84 13.80
C ILE A 143 7.03 0.11 14.19
N GLY A 144 7.43 0.98 13.25
CA GLY A 144 8.41 2.03 13.47
C GLY A 144 7.77 3.41 13.52
N MET A 145 7.96 4.14 14.61
CA MET A 145 7.53 5.53 14.78
C MET A 145 8.74 6.45 14.59
N ASN A 146 8.91 6.93 13.35
CA ASN A 146 10.09 7.68 12.93
C ASN A 146 9.89 9.18 13.16
N ASP A 147 10.75 9.75 13.97
CA ASP A 147 10.75 11.16 14.37
C ASP A 147 12.18 11.57 14.72
N SER A 148 13.06 11.72 13.72
CA SER A 148 14.49 11.80 13.92
C SER A 148 15.17 12.81 12.99
N ALA A 149 15.94 13.70 13.56
CA ALA A 149 16.78 14.62 12.80
C ALA A 149 17.96 13.96 12.04
N GLY A 150 18.08 12.61 12.12
CA GLY A 150 19.14 11.87 11.45
C GLY A 150 20.27 11.42 12.40
N ALA A 151 21.48 11.31 11.88
CA ALA A 151 22.65 10.91 12.69
C ALA A 151 23.00 12.00 13.72
N TYR A 152 23.33 11.58 14.94
CA TYR A 152 23.78 12.48 15.99
C TYR A 152 25.20 12.95 15.68
N VAL A 153 25.32 14.16 15.16
CA VAL A 153 26.60 14.72 14.68
C VAL A 153 27.72 14.66 15.73
N PRO A 154 27.48 14.97 17.03
CA PRO A 154 28.53 14.89 18.04
C PRO A 154 29.07 13.48 18.30
N ALA A 155 28.35 12.42 17.89
CA ALA A 155 28.82 11.04 17.97
C ALA A 155 29.81 10.68 16.83
N GLY A 156 30.03 11.59 15.88
CA GLY A 156 30.90 11.37 14.73
C GLY A 156 30.43 10.17 13.89
N VAL A 157 31.35 9.29 13.50
CA VAL A 157 31.07 8.09 12.71
C VAL A 157 30.10 7.12 13.42
N GLY A 158 30.05 7.13 14.74
CA GLY A 158 29.11 6.28 15.50
C GLY A 158 27.64 6.54 15.20
N GLY A 159 27.27 7.75 14.75
CA GLY A 159 25.93 8.03 14.26
C GLY A 159 25.62 7.31 12.94
N LEU A 160 26.60 7.19 12.05
CA LEU A 160 26.49 6.49 10.77
C LEU A 160 26.50 4.96 10.97
N ASP A 161 27.34 4.45 11.87
CA ASP A 161 27.41 3.04 12.21
C ASP A 161 26.07 2.53 12.77
N GLY A 162 25.43 3.34 13.62
CA GLY A 162 24.10 3.02 14.14
C GLY A 162 23.03 2.86 13.05
N TYR A 163 23.04 3.75 12.05
CA TYR A 163 22.14 3.57 10.91
C TYR A 163 22.51 2.36 10.05
N SER A 164 23.78 2.11 9.80
CA SER A 164 24.23 0.97 9.00
C SER A 164 23.80 -0.37 9.61
N GLU A 165 23.86 -0.50 10.94
CA GLU A 165 23.40 -1.68 11.67
C GLU A 165 21.89 -1.87 11.54
N ALA A 166 21.11 -0.79 11.71
CA ALA A 166 19.66 -0.81 11.58
C ALA A 166 19.20 -1.11 10.14
N PHE A 167 19.86 -0.54 9.12
CA PHE A 167 19.58 -0.84 7.70
C PHE A 167 19.80 -2.32 7.40
N THR A 168 20.90 -2.88 7.89
CA THR A 168 21.23 -4.30 7.71
C THR A 168 20.17 -5.19 8.35
N ALA A 169 19.73 -4.85 9.56
CA ALA A 169 18.70 -5.62 10.27
C ALA A 169 17.36 -5.58 9.52
N LEU A 170 16.87 -4.39 9.10
CA LEU A 170 15.64 -4.26 8.33
C LEU A 170 15.70 -5.03 7.01
N ARG A 171 16.83 -4.96 6.30
CA ARG A 171 16.99 -5.70 5.06
C ARG A 171 16.89 -7.21 5.27
N LYS A 172 17.43 -7.73 6.37
CA LYS A 172 17.38 -9.17 6.68
C LYS A 172 15.98 -9.68 7.00
N ILE A 173 15.13 -8.86 7.63
CA ILE A 173 13.73 -9.24 7.94
C ILE A 173 12.74 -8.92 6.81
N SER A 174 13.19 -8.24 5.76
CA SER A 174 12.36 -7.94 4.59
C SER A 174 11.81 -9.24 3.99
N GLY A 175 10.48 -9.34 3.84
CA GLY A 175 9.80 -10.55 3.38
C GLY A 175 9.72 -11.68 4.44
N VAL A 176 10.14 -11.44 5.68
CA VAL A 176 9.94 -12.36 6.82
C VAL A 176 8.77 -11.91 7.67
N VAL A 177 8.79 -10.67 8.14
CA VAL A 177 7.70 -10.06 8.88
C VAL A 177 7.28 -8.73 8.22
N PRO A 178 5.99 -8.39 8.19
CA PRO A 178 5.55 -7.10 7.70
C PRO A 178 5.98 -5.98 8.64
N SER A 179 6.33 -4.82 8.08
CA SER A 179 6.73 -3.65 8.85
C SER A 179 6.00 -2.39 8.40
N LEU A 180 5.46 -1.65 9.36
CA LEU A 180 4.73 -0.41 9.16
C LEU A 180 5.57 0.75 9.68
N MET A 181 5.88 1.72 8.83
CA MET A 181 6.73 2.85 9.15
C MET A 181 5.91 4.14 9.14
N LEU A 182 5.70 4.70 10.34
CA LEU A 182 4.98 5.94 10.54
C LEU A 182 5.97 7.10 10.58
N MET A 183 5.72 8.12 9.77
CA MET A 183 6.58 9.29 9.64
C MET A 183 5.98 10.45 10.42
N PHE A 184 6.69 10.87 11.46
CA PHE A 184 6.31 12.00 12.31
C PHE A 184 7.40 13.07 12.27
N GLY A 185 6.99 14.34 12.35
CA GLY A 185 7.90 15.46 12.41
C GLY A 185 8.86 15.62 11.22
N PHE A 186 10.14 15.74 11.49
CA PHE A 186 11.18 15.99 10.50
C PHE A 186 12.19 14.84 10.47
N ASN A 187 12.34 14.20 9.31
CA ASN A 187 13.24 13.06 9.12
C ASN A 187 14.20 13.32 7.95
N ALA A 188 15.50 13.28 8.21
CA ALA A 188 16.52 13.55 7.19
C ALA A 188 17.61 12.48 7.14
N GLY A 189 18.25 12.33 5.99
CA GLY A 189 19.36 11.42 5.78
C GLY A 189 19.00 9.95 6.06
N GLY A 190 19.69 9.33 7.01
CA GLY A 190 19.39 7.97 7.47
C GLY A 190 17.96 7.81 7.98
N GLY A 191 17.38 8.87 8.55
CA GLY A 191 15.98 8.93 8.97
C GLY A 191 14.97 8.85 7.82
N ALA A 192 15.40 9.01 6.57
CA ALA A 192 14.58 8.78 5.38
C ALA A 192 14.76 7.36 4.82
N TYR A 193 15.99 6.85 4.73
CA TYR A 193 16.24 5.52 4.18
C TYR A 193 15.74 4.38 5.07
N LEU A 194 15.95 4.50 6.39
CA LEU A 194 15.56 3.48 7.35
C LEU A 194 14.06 3.10 7.22
N PRO A 195 13.13 4.04 7.33
CA PRO A 195 11.71 3.71 7.20
C PRO A 195 11.33 3.26 5.78
N ARG A 196 12.03 3.73 4.73
CA ARG A 196 11.71 3.29 3.36
C ARG A 196 12.04 1.83 3.10
N GLN A 197 12.91 1.21 3.89
CA GLN A 197 13.13 -0.25 3.85
C GLN A 197 11.95 -1.06 4.42
N GLY A 198 10.99 -0.40 5.08
CA GLY A 198 9.78 -1.07 5.58
C GLY A 198 8.78 -1.42 4.48
N SER A 199 7.81 -2.26 4.85
CA SER A 199 6.78 -2.74 3.92
C SER A 199 5.83 -1.63 3.47
N PHE A 200 5.33 -0.82 4.41
CA PHE A 200 4.45 0.32 4.14
C PHE A 200 4.85 1.55 4.94
N MET A 201 4.79 2.69 4.27
CA MET A 201 5.03 4.00 4.89
C MET A 201 3.74 4.80 4.99
N ILE A 202 3.51 5.38 6.18
CA ILE A 202 2.38 6.26 6.49
C ILE A 202 2.96 7.62 6.89
N GLN A 203 2.60 8.68 6.19
CA GLN A 203 3.04 10.04 6.48
C GLN A 203 1.84 10.94 6.77
N CYS A 204 1.90 11.72 7.85
CA CYS A 204 0.85 12.69 8.16
C CYS A 204 1.21 14.10 7.68
N ASP A 205 0.20 14.98 7.64
CA ASP A 205 0.40 16.39 7.33
C ASP A 205 1.35 17.05 8.32
N ASN A 206 1.97 18.15 7.90
CA ASN A 206 2.96 18.91 8.66
C ASN A 206 4.22 18.09 9.03
N THR A 207 4.57 17.10 8.22
CA THR A 207 5.79 16.31 8.37
C THR A 207 6.66 16.44 7.12
N PHE A 208 7.94 16.23 7.31
CA PHE A 208 8.94 16.20 6.26
C PHE A 208 9.80 14.95 6.38
N PHE A 209 10.09 14.32 5.27
CA PHE A 209 11.26 13.46 5.19
C PHE A 209 11.96 13.58 3.82
N GLY A 210 13.25 13.41 3.81
CA GLY A 210 14.04 13.55 2.60
C GLY A 210 15.50 13.19 2.82
N LEU A 211 16.24 13.07 1.72
CA LEU A 211 17.67 12.78 1.77
C LEU A 211 18.42 13.91 2.48
N THR A 212 18.03 15.16 2.18
CA THR A 212 18.58 16.37 2.81
C THR A 212 17.45 17.36 3.08
N GLY A 213 17.60 18.19 4.11
CA GLY A 213 16.65 19.27 4.37
C GLY A 213 16.81 20.46 3.41
N PRO A 214 15.81 21.38 3.37
CA PRO A 214 15.82 22.56 2.49
C PRO A 214 17.07 23.42 2.61
N GLY A 215 17.63 23.56 3.82
CA GLY A 215 18.85 24.35 4.05
C GLY A 215 20.08 23.80 3.31
N VAL A 216 20.21 22.50 3.17
CA VAL A 216 21.30 21.86 2.41
C VAL A 216 21.07 22.06 0.92
N VAL A 217 19.83 21.90 0.44
CA VAL A 217 19.47 22.17 -0.97
C VAL A 217 19.82 23.60 -1.34
N LYS A 218 19.46 24.56 -0.49
CA LYS A 218 19.80 25.98 -0.69
C LYS A 218 21.30 26.23 -0.73
N SER A 219 22.07 25.60 0.17
CA SER A 219 23.52 25.82 0.25
C SER A 219 24.29 25.19 -0.91
N VAL A 220 23.82 24.06 -1.45
CA VAL A 220 24.51 23.29 -2.50
C VAL A 220 24.05 23.69 -3.90
N LEU A 221 22.74 23.86 -4.10
CA LEU A 221 22.13 24.09 -5.41
C LEU A 221 21.65 25.53 -5.61
N GLY A 222 21.58 26.32 -4.53
CA GLY A 222 21.02 27.68 -4.57
C GLY A 222 19.51 27.73 -4.67
N GLU A 223 18.82 26.58 -4.58
CA GLU A 223 17.36 26.48 -4.66
C GLU A 223 16.72 26.81 -3.32
N ASP A 224 15.76 27.73 -3.32
CA ASP A 224 14.96 28.07 -2.15
C ASP A 224 13.62 27.32 -2.23
N ILE A 225 13.50 26.24 -1.46
CA ILE A 225 12.34 25.34 -1.47
C ILE A 225 11.84 25.12 -0.06
N SER A 226 10.51 25.04 0.13
CA SER A 226 9.93 24.70 1.43
C SER A 226 10.12 23.21 1.77
N ALA A 227 10.03 22.86 3.05
CA ALA A 227 10.07 21.46 3.47
C ALA A 227 8.89 20.66 2.88
N ASP A 228 7.70 21.27 2.82
CA ASP A 228 6.51 20.63 2.27
C ASP A 228 6.62 20.35 0.76
N ASP A 229 7.18 21.30 0.01
CA ASP A 229 7.40 21.14 -1.43
C ASP A 229 8.57 20.21 -1.77
N LEU A 230 9.54 20.04 -0.85
CA LEU A 230 10.68 19.15 -1.05
C LEU A 230 10.36 17.70 -0.68
N GLY A 231 9.70 17.47 0.46
CA GLY A 231 9.50 16.14 1.02
C GLY A 231 8.25 16.01 1.90
N GLY A 232 7.25 16.83 1.62
CA GLY A 232 5.94 16.74 2.28
C GLY A 232 5.07 15.59 1.77
N PRO A 233 3.94 15.32 2.44
CA PRO A 233 3.08 14.17 2.14
C PRO A 233 2.59 14.12 0.70
N LYS A 234 2.20 15.26 0.11
CA LYS A 234 1.73 15.33 -1.27
C LYS A 234 2.79 14.90 -2.28
N VAL A 235 4.02 15.39 -2.09
CA VAL A 235 5.15 15.04 -2.97
C VAL A 235 5.43 13.54 -2.92
N HIS A 236 5.51 13.00 -1.71
CA HIS A 236 5.83 11.58 -1.52
C HIS A 236 4.68 10.63 -1.85
N GLY A 237 3.43 11.07 -1.70
CA GLY A 237 2.27 10.32 -2.16
C GLY A 237 2.20 10.20 -3.68
N GLN A 238 2.55 11.25 -4.42
CA GLN A 238 2.58 11.25 -5.88
C GLN A 238 3.78 10.46 -6.44
N SER A 239 4.96 10.61 -5.82
CA SER A 239 6.15 9.84 -6.23
C SER A 239 6.05 8.35 -5.89
N GLY A 240 5.17 7.97 -4.95
CA GLY A 240 5.01 6.60 -4.47
C GLY A 240 6.07 6.18 -3.45
N VAL A 241 6.83 7.12 -2.91
CA VAL A 241 7.72 6.86 -1.77
C VAL A 241 6.91 6.57 -0.51
N VAL A 242 5.77 7.25 -0.34
CA VAL A 242 4.80 7.00 0.73
C VAL A 242 3.60 6.23 0.19
N ASP A 243 3.11 5.30 0.97
CA ASP A 243 1.98 4.46 0.58
C ASP A 243 0.63 5.04 1.03
N ILE A 244 0.60 5.76 2.17
CA ILE A 244 -0.63 6.29 2.77
C ILE A 244 -0.37 7.66 3.37
N ILE A 245 -1.26 8.61 3.11
CA ILE A 245 -1.25 9.95 3.70
C ILE A 245 -2.40 10.08 4.68
N THR A 246 -2.14 10.72 5.82
CA THR A 246 -3.13 11.00 6.87
C THR A 246 -3.07 12.46 7.29
N GLY A 247 -4.15 12.97 7.91
CA GLY A 247 -4.23 14.37 8.31
C GLY A 247 -3.45 14.73 9.58
N ASP A 248 -3.17 13.74 10.45
CA ASP A 248 -2.48 13.96 11.73
C ASP A 248 -1.83 12.68 12.26
N GLU A 249 -1.09 12.80 13.37
CA GLU A 249 -0.41 11.68 14.03
C GLU A 249 -1.39 10.62 14.54
N LEU A 250 -2.54 11.01 15.10
CA LEU A 250 -3.56 10.08 15.58
C LEU A 250 -4.16 9.28 14.40
N GLY A 251 -4.43 9.95 13.29
CA GLY A 251 -4.86 9.32 12.04
C GLY A 251 -3.85 8.30 11.52
N SER A 252 -2.54 8.61 11.59
CA SER A 252 -1.47 7.67 11.22
C SER A 252 -1.47 6.42 12.09
N LEU A 253 -1.56 6.58 13.40
CA LEU A 253 -1.59 5.46 14.37
C LEU A 253 -2.82 4.57 14.14
N ARG A 254 -4.01 5.15 14.00
CA ARG A 254 -5.24 4.41 13.70
C ARG A 254 -5.19 3.71 12.34
N THR A 255 -4.58 4.36 11.35
CA THR A 255 -4.35 3.79 10.03
C THR A 255 -3.41 2.59 10.09
N ALA A 256 -2.34 2.67 10.89
CA ALA A 256 -1.44 1.53 11.13
C ALA A 256 -2.16 0.35 11.78
N LEU A 257 -3.00 0.59 12.80
CA LEU A 257 -3.82 -0.45 13.43
C LEU A 257 -4.78 -1.11 12.43
N ARG A 258 -5.44 -0.29 11.59
CA ARG A 258 -6.32 -0.80 10.54
C ARG A 258 -5.56 -1.61 9.49
N LEU A 259 -4.42 -1.12 9.01
CA LEU A 259 -3.59 -1.84 8.04
C LEU A 259 -3.07 -3.15 8.63
N LEU A 260 -2.58 -3.14 9.89
CA LEU A 260 -2.13 -4.33 10.60
C LEU A 260 -3.20 -5.43 10.63
N SER A 261 -4.49 -5.07 10.71
CA SER A 261 -5.59 -6.03 10.71
C SER A 261 -5.73 -6.81 9.39
N TYR A 262 -5.14 -6.33 8.30
CA TYR A 262 -5.11 -7.04 7.01
C TYR A 262 -3.82 -7.85 6.80
N LEU A 263 -2.82 -7.69 7.66
CA LEU A 263 -1.52 -8.31 7.47
C LEU A 263 -1.32 -9.53 8.38
N PRO A 264 -0.69 -10.61 7.89
CA PRO A 264 -0.29 -11.73 8.72
C PRO A 264 0.83 -11.32 9.70
N ASP A 265 1.14 -12.18 10.67
CA ASP A 265 2.26 -11.96 11.57
C ASP A 265 3.60 -12.10 10.84
N ASN A 266 3.67 -13.06 9.93
CA ASN A 266 4.88 -13.38 9.19
C ASN A 266 4.57 -14.13 7.88
N ASN A 267 5.62 -14.49 7.14
CA ASN A 267 5.53 -15.18 5.88
C ASN A 267 5.18 -16.68 5.97
N HIS A 268 4.94 -17.22 7.15
CA HIS A 268 4.43 -18.58 7.39
C HIS A 268 2.94 -18.59 7.76
N SER A 269 2.34 -17.43 7.94
CA SER A 269 0.98 -17.28 8.45
C SER A 269 0.02 -16.78 7.36
N PHE A 270 -1.27 -17.07 7.54
CA PHE A 270 -2.33 -16.36 6.85
C PHE A 270 -2.59 -15.00 7.51
N ALA A 271 -3.14 -14.07 6.72
CA ALA A 271 -3.73 -12.86 7.25
C ALA A 271 -4.91 -13.19 8.19
N PRO A 272 -5.19 -12.35 9.21
CA PRO A 272 -6.23 -12.63 10.20
C PRO A 272 -7.62 -12.79 9.57
N PHE A 273 -8.28 -13.91 9.88
CA PHE A 273 -9.70 -14.11 9.54
C PHE A 273 -10.58 -13.34 10.52
N HIS A 274 -11.55 -12.59 10.01
CA HIS A 274 -12.55 -11.90 10.81
C HIS A 274 -13.95 -12.36 10.42
N ALA A 275 -14.65 -13.05 11.32
CA ALA A 275 -16.03 -13.43 11.08
C ALA A 275 -16.89 -12.22 10.68
N THR A 276 -17.69 -12.37 9.65
CA THR A 276 -18.51 -11.28 9.11
C THR A 276 -20.00 -11.62 9.22
N SER A 277 -20.82 -10.61 9.50
CA SER A 277 -22.28 -10.70 9.39
C SER A 277 -22.80 -10.38 7.99
N ASP A 278 -21.94 -9.95 7.06
CA ASP A 278 -22.31 -9.68 5.67
C ASP A 278 -22.43 -11.01 4.90
N PRO A 279 -23.63 -11.41 4.45
CA PRO A 279 -23.82 -12.71 3.81
C PRO A 279 -22.93 -12.88 2.57
N THR A 280 -22.21 -13.97 2.50
CA THR A 280 -21.31 -14.27 1.37
C THR A 280 -22.06 -14.47 0.06
N ASN A 281 -23.33 -14.91 0.14
CA ASN A 281 -24.20 -15.19 -0.99
C ASN A 281 -25.24 -14.08 -1.27
N ARG A 282 -25.11 -12.91 -0.66
CA ARG A 282 -26.02 -11.79 -0.97
C ARG A 282 -25.93 -11.42 -2.44
N PHE A 283 -27.09 -11.16 -3.04
CA PHE A 283 -27.14 -10.60 -4.39
C PHE A 283 -26.81 -9.12 -4.36
N ILE A 284 -25.94 -8.66 -5.26
CA ILE A 284 -25.47 -7.27 -5.31
C ILE A 284 -26.30 -6.51 -6.37
N TYR A 285 -27.42 -5.93 -5.95
CA TYR A 285 -28.28 -5.13 -6.85
C TYR A 285 -27.55 -3.89 -7.36
N GLU A 286 -26.67 -3.31 -6.56
CA GLU A 286 -25.87 -2.12 -6.88
C GLU A 286 -24.96 -2.36 -8.08
N GLU A 287 -24.46 -3.58 -8.27
CA GLU A 287 -23.65 -3.97 -9.43
C GLU A 287 -24.47 -3.88 -10.72
N GLU A 288 -25.70 -4.41 -10.73
CA GLU A 288 -26.58 -4.30 -11.88
C GLU A 288 -26.96 -2.83 -12.17
N ILE A 289 -27.24 -2.05 -11.12
CA ILE A 289 -27.57 -0.62 -11.26
C ILE A 289 -26.39 0.14 -11.87
N LEU A 290 -25.18 -0.09 -11.36
CA LEU A 290 -23.97 0.52 -11.86
C LEU A 290 -23.78 0.22 -13.36
N PHE A 291 -23.90 -1.03 -13.77
CA PHE A 291 -23.69 -1.43 -15.15
C PHE A 291 -24.80 -0.96 -16.09
N LYS A 292 -26.08 -1.01 -15.66
CA LYS A 292 -27.17 -0.43 -16.43
C LYS A 292 -26.99 1.07 -16.66
N LYS A 293 -26.61 1.80 -15.62
CA LYS A 293 -26.33 3.25 -15.71
C LYS A 293 -25.15 3.55 -16.63
N THR A 294 -24.07 2.77 -16.53
CA THR A 294 -22.84 2.98 -17.28
C THR A 294 -23.00 2.56 -18.74
N PHE A 295 -23.44 1.34 -19.00
CA PHE A 295 -23.38 0.74 -20.33
C PHE A 295 -24.62 1.03 -21.20
N ASN A 296 -25.73 1.48 -20.63
CA ASN A 296 -26.87 2.02 -21.38
C ASN A 296 -26.76 3.53 -21.63
N SER A 297 -25.63 4.16 -21.31
CA SER A 297 -25.37 5.56 -21.63
C SER A 297 -25.14 5.77 -23.13
N PRO A 298 -25.16 7.02 -23.64
CA PRO A 298 -24.93 7.30 -25.07
C PRO A 298 -23.58 6.80 -25.60
N THR A 299 -22.57 6.71 -24.75
CA THR A 299 -21.24 6.18 -25.09
C THR A 299 -21.13 4.66 -24.89
N GLY A 300 -22.21 4.03 -24.37
CA GLY A 300 -22.35 2.59 -24.25
C GLY A 300 -21.18 1.92 -23.55
N MET A 301 -20.67 0.86 -24.15
CA MET A 301 -19.53 0.08 -23.62
C MET A 301 -18.21 0.87 -23.55
N ASN A 302 -18.15 2.09 -24.05
CA ASN A 302 -16.95 2.94 -23.93
C ASN A 302 -17.05 3.94 -22.76
N THR A 303 -18.14 3.93 -22.00
CA THR A 303 -18.32 4.79 -20.82
C THR A 303 -17.39 4.35 -19.70
N PRO A 304 -16.48 5.22 -19.22
CA PRO A 304 -15.62 4.88 -18.08
C PRO A 304 -16.43 4.84 -16.78
N PHE A 305 -15.96 4.06 -15.80
CA PHE A 305 -16.49 4.08 -14.44
C PHE A 305 -15.40 3.87 -13.41
N ASP A 306 -15.63 4.36 -12.19
CA ASP A 306 -14.68 4.18 -11.09
C ASP A 306 -14.80 2.77 -10.50
N ILE A 307 -13.74 1.98 -10.61
CA ILE A 307 -13.68 0.60 -10.11
C ILE A 307 -13.83 0.52 -8.59
N THR A 308 -13.57 1.60 -7.85
CA THR A 308 -13.72 1.62 -6.39
C THR A 308 -15.17 1.42 -5.96
N LEU A 309 -16.14 1.85 -6.78
CA LEU A 309 -17.56 1.57 -6.57
C LEU A 309 -17.86 0.07 -6.65
N TYR A 310 -17.18 -0.63 -7.53
CA TYR A 310 -17.29 -2.08 -7.65
C TYR A 310 -16.67 -2.79 -6.46
N LEU A 311 -15.48 -2.36 -6.01
CA LEU A 311 -14.82 -2.89 -4.81
C LEU A 311 -15.71 -2.77 -3.56
N GLN A 312 -16.39 -1.65 -3.37
CA GLN A 312 -17.34 -1.47 -2.28
C GLN A 312 -18.43 -2.54 -2.29
N ASN A 313 -18.90 -2.91 -3.47
CA ASN A 313 -19.99 -3.88 -3.60
C ASN A 313 -19.57 -5.31 -3.25
N ILE A 314 -18.34 -5.70 -3.57
CA ILE A 314 -17.85 -7.07 -3.35
C ILE A 314 -17.18 -7.30 -2.00
N CYS A 315 -16.68 -6.26 -1.34
CA CYS A 315 -16.07 -6.35 -0.02
C CYS A 315 -17.10 -6.45 1.11
N ASP A 316 -16.70 -7.09 2.21
CA ASP A 316 -17.51 -7.18 3.43
C ASP A 316 -17.86 -5.79 3.94
N HIS A 317 -19.16 -5.53 4.15
CA HIS A 317 -19.68 -4.22 4.58
C HIS A 317 -19.21 -3.03 3.74
N GLY A 318 -18.82 -3.25 2.49
CA GLY A 318 -18.29 -2.21 1.61
C GLY A 318 -16.91 -1.67 1.99
N GLN A 319 -16.20 -2.36 2.88
CA GLN A 319 -14.94 -1.86 3.41
C GLN A 319 -13.73 -2.42 2.67
N TYR A 320 -12.92 -1.52 2.13
CA TYR A 320 -11.61 -1.81 1.58
C TYR A 320 -10.59 -0.77 2.05
N PHE A 321 -9.31 -1.06 1.88
CA PHE A 321 -8.19 -0.21 2.29
C PHE A 321 -7.24 -0.03 1.12
N GLU A 322 -7.28 1.15 0.50
CA GLU A 322 -6.47 1.46 -0.67
C GLU A 322 -5.01 1.77 -0.29
N ILE A 323 -4.07 1.24 -1.05
CA ILE A 323 -2.63 1.48 -0.97
C ILE A 323 -2.22 2.35 -2.15
N GLN A 324 -1.45 3.42 -1.90
CA GLN A 324 -1.00 4.38 -2.91
C GLN A 324 -2.15 5.00 -3.73
N GLY A 325 -3.26 5.34 -3.07
CA GLY A 325 -4.44 5.89 -3.74
C GLY A 325 -4.22 7.21 -4.46
N GLN A 326 -3.13 7.94 -4.17
CA GLN A 326 -2.79 9.19 -4.85
C GLN A 326 -1.87 9.01 -6.05
N ARG A 327 -1.24 7.83 -6.19
CA ARG A 327 -0.34 7.50 -7.29
C ARG A 327 -1.02 6.62 -8.32
N SER A 328 -0.79 6.88 -9.61
CA SER A 328 -1.22 6.02 -10.71
C SER A 328 -2.65 5.49 -10.49
N ARG A 329 -3.61 6.42 -10.45
CA ARG A 329 -5.02 6.12 -10.13
C ARG A 329 -5.73 5.28 -11.20
N ASN A 330 -5.08 5.07 -12.35
CA ASN A 330 -5.47 4.12 -13.41
C ASN A 330 -5.34 2.65 -12.96
N LEU A 331 -4.60 2.37 -11.88
CA LEU A 331 -4.54 1.07 -11.21
C LEU A 331 -4.83 1.25 -9.73
N VAL A 332 -5.85 0.58 -9.21
CA VAL A 332 -6.17 0.51 -7.78
C VAL A 332 -5.52 -0.72 -7.18
N THR A 333 -4.82 -0.53 -6.06
CA THR A 333 -4.29 -1.61 -5.22
C THR A 333 -4.88 -1.46 -3.83
N ALA A 334 -5.53 -2.50 -3.31
CA ALA A 334 -6.25 -2.40 -2.05
C ALA A 334 -6.31 -3.74 -1.30
N PHE A 335 -6.45 -3.67 0.01
CA PHE A 335 -6.88 -4.81 0.83
C PHE A 335 -8.37 -4.70 1.13
N GLY A 336 -9.05 -5.82 1.16
CA GLY A 336 -10.44 -5.93 1.61
C GLY A 336 -10.70 -7.28 2.24
N ARG A 337 -11.96 -7.56 2.55
CA ARG A 337 -12.37 -8.90 2.98
C ARG A 337 -13.54 -9.38 2.15
N ILE A 338 -13.55 -10.69 1.86
CA ILE A 338 -14.70 -11.38 1.28
C ILE A 338 -15.00 -12.58 2.17
N GLY A 339 -16.15 -12.56 2.84
CA GLY A 339 -16.55 -13.63 3.76
C GLY A 339 -15.57 -13.80 4.94
N GLY A 340 -14.99 -12.71 5.42
CA GLY A 340 -14.03 -12.70 6.53
C GLY A 340 -12.56 -12.93 6.14
N HIS A 341 -12.29 -13.50 4.97
CA HIS A 341 -10.93 -13.70 4.46
C HIS A 341 -10.36 -12.39 3.92
N VAL A 342 -9.12 -12.09 4.29
CA VAL A 342 -8.38 -10.97 3.70
C VAL A 342 -8.03 -11.29 2.25
N VAL A 343 -8.27 -10.33 1.38
CA VAL A 343 -8.01 -10.41 -0.06
C VAL A 343 -7.34 -9.12 -0.52
N ALA A 344 -6.32 -9.23 -1.32
CA ALA A 344 -5.72 -8.13 -2.05
C ALA A 344 -6.44 -7.95 -3.40
N PHE A 345 -6.68 -6.70 -3.79
CA PHE A 345 -7.24 -6.36 -5.09
C PHE A 345 -6.23 -5.60 -5.93
N VAL A 346 -6.10 -5.99 -7.18
CA VAL A 346 -5.36 -5.26 -8.21
C VAL A 346 -6.36 -5.00 -9.34
N ALA A 347 -6.77 -3.75 -9.52
CA ALA A 347 -7.92 -3.41 -10.35
C ALA A 347 -7.61 -2.27 -11.31
N ASN A 348 -7.89 -2.45 -12.60
CA ASN A 348 -7.81 -1.35 -13.56
C ASN A 348 -8.96 -0.36 -13.30
N ASN A 349 -8.65 0.93 -13.26
CA ASN A 349 -9.65 1.99 -13.09
C ASN A 349 -9.87 2.73 -14.41
N SER A 350 -10.91 2.36 -15.12
CA SER A 350 -11.22 2.96 -16.42
C SER A 350 -11.63 4.42 -16.36
N ALA A 351 -12.02 4.93 -15.20
CA ALA A 351 -12.26 6.36 -15.01
C ALA A 351 -11.00 7.22 -15.16
N VAL A 352 -9.81 6.59 -15.07
CA VAL A 352 -8.52 7.26 -15.23
C VAL A 352 -7.78 6.60 -16.39
N SER A 353 -7.48 7.36 -17.44
CA SER A 353 -6.74 6.89 -18.63
C SER A 353 -7.25 5.55 -19.19
N SER A 354 -8.58 5.31 -19.15
CA SER A 354 -9.21 4.07 -19.61
C SER A 354 -8.65 2.79 -18.99
N GLY A 355 -8.10 2.88 -17.77
CA GLY A 355 -7.47 1.76 -17.08
C GLY A 355 -6.16 1.27 -17.71
N GLN A 356 -5.56 2.04 -18.63
CA GLN A 356 -4.31 1.68 -19.29
C GLN A 356 -3.17 1.56 -18.28
N ILE A 357 -2.27 0.61 -18.53
CA ILE A 357 -1.12 0.36 -17.68
C ILE A 357 0.05 1.20 -18.17
N ASP A 358 0.39 2.25 -17.41
CA ASP A 358 1.59 3.08 -17.59
C ASP A 358 2.73 2.60 -16.68
N ILE A 359 3.90 3.25 -16.79
CA ILE A 359 5.08 2.95 -15.96
C ILE A 359 4.76 3.03 -14.46
N GLY A 360 3.99 4.05 -14.06
CA GLY A 360 3.61 4.25 -12.67
C GLY A 360 2.71 3.13 -12.15
N ALA A 361 1.70 2.73 -12.94
CA ALA A 361 0.80 1.62 -12.63
C ALA A 361 1.56 0.28 -12.59
N ALA A 362 2.49 0.05 -13.52
CA ALA A 362 3.31 -1.15 -13.53
C ALA A 362 4.18 -1.25 -12.26
N ARG A 363 4.84 -0.17 -11.85
CA ARG A 363 5.63 -0.13 -10.60
C ARG A 363 4.77 -0.34 -9.36
N LYS A 364 3.62 0.35 -9.27
CA LYS A 364 2.66 0.22 -8.16
C LYS A 364 2.15 -1.23 -8.05
N GLY A 365 1.71 -1.81 -9.15
CA GLY A 365 1.22 -3.19 -9.22
C GLY A 365 2.30 -4.21 -8.84
N THR A 366 3.50 -4.10 -9.43
CA THR A 366 4.62 -4.99 -9.14
C THR A 366 4.94 -5.07 -7.66
N ARG A 367 5.11 -3.91 -7.00
CA ARG A 367 5.44 -3.84 -5.58
C ARG A 367 4.34 -4.47 -4.71
N PHE A 368 3.08 -4.13 -4.97
CA PHE A 368 1.94 -4.63 -4.21
C PHE A 368 1.74 -6.15 -4.37
N ILE A 369 1.83 -6.65 -5.61
CA ILE A 369 1.71 -8.08 -5.91
C ILE A 369 2.81 -8.89 -5.23
N ARG A 370 4.07 -8.44 -5.32
CA ARG A 370 5.20 -9.09 -4.65
C ARG A 370 5.02 -9.14 -3.14
N PHE A 371 4.57 -8.04 -2.54
CA PHE A 371 4.23 -8.01 -1.11
C PHE A 371 3.17 -9.07 -0.77
N CYS A 372 2.06 -9.12 -1.50
CA CYS A 372 0.98 -10.08 -1.24
C CYS A 372 1.47 -11.53 -1.39
N ASN A 373 2.29 -11.81 -2.40
CA ASN A 373 2.86 -13.14 -2.61
C ASN A 373 3.81 -13.57 -1.47
N LEU A 374 4.65 -12.64 -0.96
CA LEU A 374 5.54 -12.90 0.17
C LEU A 374 4.78 -13.24 1.45
N TYR A 375 3.67 -12.57 1.68
CA TYR A 375 2.89 -12.67 2.92
C TYR A 375 1.61 -13.50 2.77
N ASN A 376 1.55 -14.38 1.77
CA ASN A 376 0.49 -15.38 1.58
C ASN A 376 -0.93 -14.77 1.51
N ILE A 377 -1.06 -13.55 0.97
CA ILE A 377 -2.35 -12.87 0.83
C ILE A 377 -2.94 -13.23 -0.54
N PRO A 378 -4.14 -13.82 -0.60
CA PRO A 378 -4.82 -14.10 -1.86
C PRO A 378 -5.07 -12.84 -2.67
N ILE A 379 -5.00 -12.93 -4.02
CA ILE A 379 -5.15 -11.77 -4.90
C ILE A 379 -6.32 -11.95 -5.86
N VAL A 380 -7.17 -10.95 -5.95
CA VAL A 380 -8.22 -10.83 -6.97
C VAL A 380 -7.87 -9.70 -7.93
N PHE A 381 -7.74 -10.05 -9.20
CA PHE A 381 -7.55 -9.11 -10.29
C PHE A 381 -8.90 -8.73 -10.88
N LEU A 382 -9.16 -7.44 -11.01
CA LEU A 382 -10.35 -6.90 -11.67
C LEU A 382 -9.90 -6.20 -12.96
N GLU A 383 -10.21 -6.80 -14.10
CA GLU A 383 -9.69 -6.36 -15.38
C GLU A 383 -10.71 -5.50 -16.14
N ASP A 384 -10.33 -4.26 -16.41
CA ASP A 384 -11.00 -3.33 -17.30
C ASP A 384 -9.97 -2.35 -17.90
N THR A 385 -9.20 -2.82 -18.87
CA THR A 385 -8.11 -2.06 -19.48
C THR A 385 -8.13 -2.13 -21.01
N THR A 386 -7.79 -1.02 -21.64
CA THR A 386 -7.61 -0.98 -23.10
C THR A 386 -6.18 -1.32 -23.54
N GLY A 387 -5.30 -1.68 -22.60
CA GLY A 387 -3.92 -2.10 -22.92
C GLY A 387 -2.86 -1.39 -22.07
N PHE A 388 -1.60 -1.60 -22.44
CA PHE A 388 -0.51 -0.74 -21.97
C PHE A 388 -0.62 0.64 -22.62
N LEU A 389 -0.26 1.70 -21.88
CA LEU A 389 -0.27 3.06 -22.43
C LEU A 389 0.81 3.20 -23.51
N PRO A 390 0.43 3.43 -24.79
CA PRO A 390 1.40 3.59 -25.86
C PRO A 390 1.96 5.01 -25.87
N GLY A 391 3.06 5.23 -26.56
CA GLY A 391 3.56 6.55 -26.88
C GLY A 391 5.02 6.77 -26.53
N LYS A 392 5.59 7.80 -27.16
CA LYS A 392 7.01 8.13 -27.07
C LYS A 392 7.50 8.27 -25.62
N GLU A 393 6.74 8.93 -24.78
CA GLU A 393 7.10 9.14 -23.38
C GLU A 393 7.23 7.82 -22.62
N GLN A 394 6.27 6.91 -22.78
CA GLN A 394 6.28 5.61 -22.11
C GLN A 394 7.45 4.74 -22.63
N GLU A 395 7.65 4.68 -23.95
CA GLU A 395 8.74 3.89 -24.54
C GLU A 395 10.12 4.41 -24.11
N GLN A 396 10.33 5.72 -24.17
CA GLN A 396 11.62 6.32 -23.82
C GLN A 396 11.93 6.25 -22.31
N ASN A 397 10.90 6.19 -21.46
CA ASN A 397 11.05 6.05 -20.01
C ASN A 397 10.98 4.59 -19.52
N GLY A 398 10.90 3.60 -20.41
CA GLY A 398 11.12 2.19 -20.12
C GLY A 398 9.87 1.40 -19.74
N ILE A 399 8.73 1.66 -20.37
CA ILE A 399 7.48 0.88 -20.15
C ILE A 399 7.71 -0.63 -20.35
N VAL A 400 8.56 -1.04 -21.32
CA VAL A 400 8.87 -2.45 -21.56
C VAL A 400 9.55 -3.09 -20.35
N LEU A 401 10.47 -2.37 -19.70
CA LEU A 401 11.15 -2.84 -18.48
C LEU A 401 10.17 -2.97 -17.31
N GLU A 402 9.36 -1.94 -17.07
CA GLU A 402 8.45 -1.94 -15.94
C GLU A 402 7.24 -2.85 -16.16
N GLY A 403 6.75 -2.95 -17.40
CA GLY A 403 5.70 -3.91 -17.79
C GLY A 403 6.16 -5.36 -17.64
N ARG A 404 7.43 -5.65 -17.99
CA ARG A 404 8.03 -6.97 -17.75
C ARG A 404 8.09 -7.29 -16.25
N LYS A 405 8.50 -6.34 -15.39
CA LYS A 405 8.53 -6.56 -13.93
C LYS A 405 7.13 -6.87 -13.37
N LEU A 406 6.10 -6.20 -13.89
CA LEU A 406 4.71 -6.49 -13.53
C LEU A 406 4.34 -7.92 -13.94
N LEU A 407 4.63 -8.32 -15.16
CA LEU A 407 4.39 -9.68 -15.65
C LEU A 407 5.13 -10.72 -14.81
N ASP A 408 6.44 -10.53 -14.56
CA ASP A 408 7.23 -11.44 -13.71
C ASP A 408 6.61 -11.57 -12.31
N SER A 409 6.18 -10.45 -11.70
CA SER A 409 5.55 -10.47 -10.38
C SER A 409 4.24 -11.26 -10.35
N ILE A 410 3.50 -11.25 -11.46
CA ILE A 410 2.25 -12.02 -11.62
C ILE A 410 2.55 -13.51 -11.83
N ILE A 411 3.51 -13.86 -12.67
CA ILE A 411 3.91 -15.25 -12.91
C ILE A 411 4.42 -15.91 -11.62
N ASP A 412 5.16 -15.17 -10.81
CA ASP A 412 5.76 -15.64 -9.55
C ASP A 412 4.74 -15.85 -8.40
N ILE A 413 3.47 -15.44 -8.56
CA ILE A 413 2.46 -15.59 -7.50
C ILE A 413 2.24 -17.08 -7.19
N ARG A 414 2.28 -17.43 -5.91
CA ARG A 414 1.96 -18.77 -5.38
C ARG A 414 0.70 -18.78 -4.54
N THR A 415 0.27 -17.61 -4.05
CA THR A 415 -0.96 -17.50 -3.27
C THR A 415 -2.17 -17.73 -4.17
N PRO A 416 -3.34 -18.11 -3.61
CA PRO A 416 -4.58 -18.19 -4.39
C PRO A 416 -4.84 -16.90 -5.16
N ARG A 417 -5.14 -17.01 -6.46
CA ARG A 417 -5.35 -15.87 -7.34
C ARG A 417 -6.46 -16.06 -8.34
N LEU A 418 -7.37 -15.10 -8.37
CA LEU A 418 -8.52 -15.09 -9.25
C LEU A 418 -8.47 -13.88 -10.17
N THR A 419 -9.04 -14.01 -11.36
CA THR A 419 -9.26 -12.87 -12.26
C THR A 419 -10.74 -12.76 -12.60
N LEU A 420 -11.27 -11.55 -12.55
CA LEU A 420 -12.58 -11.21 -13.06
C LEU A 420 -12.45 -10.15 -14.15
N ILE A 421 -12.75 -10.53 -15.38
CA ILE A 421 -12.80 -9.62 -16.51
C ILE A 421 -14.16 -8.94 -16.52
N ILE A 422 -14.17 -7.64 -16.23
CA ILE A 422 -15.41 -6.85 -16.12
C ILE A 422 -15.85 -6.37 -17.49
N ARG A 423 -14.90 -5.80 -18.26
CA ARG A 423 -15.18 -5.24 -19.58
C ARG A 423 -13.99 -5.41 -20.53
N ASN A 424 -13.17 -4.37 -20.70
CA ASN A 424 -12.09 -4.40 -21.70
C ASN A 424 -10.89 -5.22 -21.20
N ALA A 425 -10.39 -6.09 -22.07
CA ALA A 425 -9.21 -6.91 -21.82
C ALA A 425 -8.49 -7.10 -23.18
N PHE A 426 -7.65 -6.10 -23.59
CA PHE A 426 -7.09 -6.06 -24.92
C PHE A 426 -5.58 -6.27 -24.94
N GLY A 427 -5.14 -7.01 -25.96
CA GLY A 427 -3.75 -7.15 -26.34
C GLY A 427 -2.85 -7.74 -25.27
N GLY A 428 -1.65 -7.19 -25.14
CA GLY A 428 -0.66 -7.63 -24.16
C GLY A 428 -1.11 -7.46 -22.71
N ALA A 429 -2.00 -6.50 -22.41
CA ALA A 429 -2.52 -6.33 -21.07
C ALA A 429 -3.37 -7.54 -20.62
N TYR A 430 -4.28 -8.03 -21.47
CA TYR A 430 -5.01 -9.29 -21.20
C TYR A 430 -4.05 -10.45 -20.88
N ALA A 431 -3.01 -10.62 -21.70
CA ALA A 431 -2.05 -11.71 -21.49
C ALA A 431 -1.25 -11.55 -20.19
N CYS A 432 -0.89 -10.31 -19.84
CA CYS A 432 -0.02 -10.00 -18.70
C CYS A 432 -0.77 -9.85 -17.37
N PHE A 433 -2.08 -9.53 -17.38
CA PHE A 433 -2.82 -9.18 -16.17
C PHE A 433 -3.51 -10.38 -15.53
N ASN A 434 -2.70 -11.38 -15.12
CA ASN A 434 -3.15 -12.63 -14.48
C ASN A 434 -4.14 -13.45 -15.32
N SER A 435 -3.78 -13.72 -16.59
CA SER A 435 -4.53 -14.65 -17.42
C SER A 435 -4.37 -16.10 -16.93
N TYR A 436 -5.17 -17.02 -17.46
CA TYR A 436 -5.03 -18.45 -17.16
C TYR A 436 -3.60 -18.96 -17.44
N HIS A 437 -3.01 -18.54 -18.56
CA HIS A 437 -1.67 -19.00 -18.98
C HIS A 437 -0.52 -18.34 -18.19
N THR A 438 -0.76 -17.23 -17.50
CA THR A 438 0.20 -16.65 -16.55
C THR A 438 -0.01 -17.17 -15.13
N GLY A 439 -0.96 -18.11 -14.95
CA GLY A 439 -1.12 -18.93 -13.76
C GLY A 439 -2.30 -18.58 -12.88
N ALA A 440 -3.31 -17.83 -13.35
CA ALA A 440 -4.56 -17.66 -12.60
C ALA A 440 -5.20 -19.01 -12.26
N ASP A 441 -5.62 -19.21 -11.02
CA ASP A 441 -6.34 -20.42 -10.61
C ASP A 441 -7.69 -20.51 -11.31
N MET A 442 -8.39 -19.38 -11.42
CA MET A 442 -9.66 -19.24 -12.15
C MET A 442 -9.74 -17.87 -12.81
N VAL A 443 -10.26 -17.84 -14.03
CA VAL A 443 -10.58 -16.60 -14.76
C VAL A 443 -12.09 -16.56 -14.99
N PHE A 444 -12.73 -15.56 -14.42
CA PHE A 444 -14.16 -15.27 -14.62
C PHE A 444 -14.33 -14.10 -15.58
N ALA A 445 -15.43 -14.10 -16.32
CA ALA A 445 -15.80 -12.98 -17.17
C ALA A 445 -17.28 -12.63 -16.97
N LEU A 446 -17.56 -11.32 -16.91
CA LEU A 446 -18.94 -10.84 -17.00
C LEU A 446 -19.44 -10.92 -18.44
N PRO A 447 -20.75 -10.92 -18.69
CA PRO A 447 -21.31 -10.84 -20.06
C PRO A 447 -20.86 -9.59 -20.83
N THR A 448 -20.44 -8.55 -20.11
CA THR A 448 -19.91 -7.28 -20.64
C THR A 448 -18.43 -7.36 -21.04
N ALA A 449 -17.77 -8.50 -20.82
CA ALA A 449 -16.36 -8.67 -21.14
C ALA A 449 -16.11 -8.58 -22.66
N ARG A 450 -15.10 -7.81 -23.03
CA ARG A 450 -14.63 -7.59 -24.39
C ARG A 450 -13.16 -8.03 -24.46
N ILE A 451 -12.94 -9.25 -24.91
CA ILE A 451 -11.61 -9.88 -24.93
C ILE A 451 -11.16 -9.96 -26.38
N ALA A 452 -10.05 -9.32 -26.72
CA ALA A 452 -9.54 -9.31 -28.10
C ALA A 452 -8.04 -8.94 -28.15
N VAL A 453 -7.38 -9.31 -29.24
CA VAL A 453 -5.99 -8.89 -29.51
C VAL A 453 -5.90 -7.36 -29.65
N MET A 454 -6.91 -6.73 -30.24
CA MET A 454 -7.00 -5.28 -30.41
C MET A 454 -8.41 -4.80 -30.09
N GLY A 455 -8.54 -3.57 -29.58
CA GLY A 455 -9.82 -2.89 -29.45
C GLY A 455 -10.48 -2.62 -30.83
N PRO A 456 -11.50 -1.73 -30.92
CA PRO A 456 -12.29 -1.50 -32.14
C PRO A 456 -11.46 -1.18 -33.41
N ALA A 457 -10.23 -0.67 -33.26
CA ALA A 457 -9.31 -0.45 -34.38
C ALA A 457 -8.84 -1.76 -35.05
N GLY A 458 -9.01 -2.91 -34.39
CA GLY A 458 -8.68 -4.22 -34.95
C GLY A 458 -9.46 -4.56 -36.24
N LYS A 459 -10.63 -3.94 -36.44
CA LYS A 459 -11.38 -4.07 -37.69
C LYS A 459 -10.55 -3.77 -38.95
N ASP A 460 -9.62 -2.82 -38.87
CA ASP A 460 -8.80 -2.40 -40.00
C ASP A 460 -7.82 -3.49 -40.46
N TYR A 461 -7.51 -4.44 -39.56
CA TYR A 461 -6.67 -5.60 -39.86
C TYR A 461 -7.51 -6.81 -40.31
N VAL A 462 -8.64 -7.06 -39.62
CA VAL A 462 -9.48 -8.24 -39.91
C VAL A 462 -10.26 -8.06 -41.20
N TYR A 463 -10.82 -6.85 -41.44
CA TYR A 463 -11.62 -6.51 -42.62
C TYR A 463 -10.85 -5.58 -43.57
N LYS A 464 -9.57 -5.90 -43.80
CA LYS A 464 -8.66 -5.06 -44.60
C LYS A 464 -9.18 -4.77 -46.01
N ASP A 465 -9.78 -5.76 -46.65
CA ASP A 465 -10.27 -5.64 -48.03
C ASP A 465 -11.53 -4.78 -48.08
N GLU A 466 -12.44 -4.93 -47.11
CA GLU A 466 -13.65 -4.11 -46.99
C GLU A 466 -13.29 -2.66 -46.66
N VAL A 467 -12.36 -2.43 -45.74
CA VAL A 467 -11.88 -1.08 -45.41
C VAL A 467 -11.25 -0.42 -46.63
N SER A 468 -10.43 -1.17 -47.40
CA SER A 468 -9.81 -0.68 -48.64
C SER A 468 -10.88 -0.34 -49.71
N SER A 469 -11.92 -1.16 -49.81
CA SER A 469 -13.05 -0.91 -50.72
C SER A 469 -13.83 0.36 -50.33
N ILE A 470 -14.10 0.57 -49.03
CA ILE A 470 -14.77 1.77 -48.54
C ILE A 470 -13.93 3.02 -48.80
N GLN A 471 -12.60 2.93 -48.68
CA GLN A 471 -11.72 4.07 -48.99
C GLN A 471 -11.68 4.39 -50.48
N LYS A 472 -11.68 3.38 -51.36
CA LYS A 472 -11.79 3.57 -52.84
C LYS A 472 -13.12 4.23 -53.19
N GLU A 473 -14.23 3.73 -52.66
CA GLU A 473 -15.55 4.29 -52.88
C GLU A 473 -15.64 5.76 -52.45
N TYR A 474 -15.06 6.09 -51.30
CA TYR A 474 -14.94 7.47 -50.82
C TYR A 474 -14.24 8.36 -51.86
N GLN A 475 -13.08 7.92 -52.37
CA GLN A 475 -12.33 8.67 -53.38
C GLN A 475 -13.10 8.82 -54.68
N GLU A 476 -13.82 7.78 -55.11
CA GLU A 476 -14.65 7.81 -56.33
C GLU A 476 -15.83 8.80 -56.20
N ASN A 477 -16.50 8.80 -55.04
CA ASN A 477 -17.63 9.70 -54.75
C ASN A 477 -17.20 11.17 -54.82
N VAL A 478 -16.02 11.49 -54.22
CA VAL A 478 -15.44 12.84 -54.31
C VAL A 478 -15.09 13.20 -55.78
N LYS A 479 -14.51 12.28 -56.55
CA LYS A 479 -14.20 12.50 -57.98
C LYS A 479 -15.44 12.67 -58.84
N LYS A 480 -16.56 12.06 -58.47
CA LYS A 480 -17.88 12.19 -59.13
C LYS A 480 -18.63 13.47 -58.78
N GLY A 481 -18.05 14.36 -57.96
CA GLY A 481 -18.60 15.67 -57.60
C GLY A 481 -19.46 15.69 -56.35
N MET A 482 -19.47 14.59 -55.55
CA MET A 482 -20.10 14.62 -54.21
C MET A 482 -19.35 15.58 -53.30
N SER A 483 -20.04 16.31 -52.44
CA SER A 483 -19.34 17.14 -51.46
C SER A 483 -18.48 16.27 -50.52
N GLU A 484 -17.30 16.75 -50.16
CA GLU A 484 -16.39 16.03 -49.28
C GLU A 484 -17.05 15.68 -47.94
N LYS A 485 -17.89 16.57 -47.40
CA LYS A 485 -18.65 16.35 -46.17
C LYS A 485 -19.63 15.16 -46.29
N GLU A 486 -20.37 15.07 -47.38
CA GLU A 486 -21.31 13.96 -47.62
C GLU A 486 -20.55 12.63 -47.83
N ALA A 487 -19.45 12.64 -48.60
CA ALA A 487 -18.62 11.48 -48.81
C ALA A 487 -17.99 10.94 -47.51
N ILE A 488 -17.55 11.83 -46.62
CA ILE A 488 -17.05 11.47 -45.26
C ILE A 488 -18.15 10.80 -44.43
N VAL A 489 -19.37 11.35 -44.41
CA VAL A 489 -20.49 10.77 -43.64
C VAL A 489 -20.80 9.34 -44.09
N ILE A 490 -20.80 9.10 -45.42
CA ILE A 490 -21.05 7.76 -45.98
C ILE A 490 -19.92 6.79 -45.60
N ARG A 491 -18.67 7.22 -45.76
CA ARG A 491 -17.49 6.43 -45.40
C ARG A 491 -17.52 6.04 -43.91
N ASP A 492 -17.72 7.04 -43.03
CA ASP A 492 -17.67 6.86 -41.58
C ASP A 492 -18.82 5.95 -41.11
N LYS A 493 -20.01 6.07 -41.72
CA LYS A 493 -21.12 5.15 -41.44
C LYS A 493 -20.79 3.70 -41.80
N LYS A 494 -20.13 3.45 -42.94
CA LYS A 494 -19.70 2.11 -43.35
C LYS A 494 -18.60 1.56 -42.43
N LEU A 495 -17.61 2.38 -42.09
CA LEU A 495 -16.56 2.00 -41.13
C LEU A 495 -17.14 1.70 -39.74
N GLN A 496 -18.15 2.47 -39.30
CA GLN A 496 -18.85 2.21 -38.03
C GLN A 496 -19.61 0.88 -38.08
N THR A 497 -20.21 0.52 -39.22
CA THR A 497 -20.87 -0.79 -39.40
C THR A 497 -19.87 -1.93 -39.24
N LEU A 498 -18.67 -1.83 -39.88
CA LEU A 498 -17.60 -2.81 -39.70
C LEU A 498 -17.08 -2.87 -38.26
N SER A 499 -16.99 -1.72 -37.60
CA SER A 499 -16.61 -1.69 -36.17
C SER A 499 -17.61 -2.45 -35.31
N THR A 500 -18.90 -2.22 -35.51
CA THR A 500 -19.98 -2.92 -34.79
C THR A 500 -19.95 -4.43 -35.07
N GLN A 501 -19.69 -4.81 -36.32
CA GLN A 501 -19.53 -6.22 -36.71
C GLN A 501 -18.34 -6.87 -35.99
N TYR A 502 -17.17 -6.21 -36.01
CA TYR A 502 -15.96 -6.66 -35.33
C TYR A 502 -16.19 -6.84 -33.83
N GLU A 503 -16.83 -5.83 -33.19
CA GLU A 503 -17.14 -5.88 -31.76
C GLU A 503 -18.06 -7.08 -31.44
N LYS A 504 -19.06 -7.33 -32.26
CA LYS A 504 -20.01 -8.42 -32.05
C LYS A 504 -19.40 -9.81 -32.29
N GLU A 505 -18.54 -9.94 -33.28
CA GLU A 505 -17.97 -11.23 -33.69
C GLU A 505 -16.73 -11.61 -32.89
N LEU A 506 -15.82 -10.65 -32.61
CA LEU A 506 -14.49 -10.93 -32.08
C LEU A 506 -14.19 -10.27 -30.74
N MET A 507 -15.01 -9.30 -30.27
CA MET A 507 -14.81 -8.65 -28.99
C MET A 507 -15.85 -9.13 -27.96
N ASN A 508 -15.87 -10.42 -27.67
CA ASN A 508 -16.77 -11.03 -26.70
C ASN A 508 -16.08 -12.24 -26.02
N PRO A 509 -16.62 -12.76 -24.91
CA PRO A 509 -15.93 -13.83 -24.17
C PRO A 509 -16.08 -15.25 -24.78
N LYS A 510 -16.77 -15.43 -25.91
CA LYS A 510 -17.08 -16.77 -26.47
C LYS A 510 -15.82 -17.54 -26.85
N GLU A 511 -14.90 -16.89 -27.55
CA GLU A 511 -13.65 -17.54 -27.98
C GLU A 511 -12.81 -17.92 -26.74
N ALA A 512 -12.59 -16.98 -25.83
CA ALA A 512 -11.83 -17.22 -24.60
C ALA A 512 -12.44 -18.34 -23.74
N LEU A 513 -13.78 -18.42 -23.68
CA LEU A 513 -14.47 -19.50 -23.01
C LEU A 513 -14.27 -20.84 -23.73
N SER A 514 -14.35 -20.86 -25.08
CA SER A 514 -14.17 -22.07 -25.89
C SER A 514 -12.75 -22.62 -25.80
N LEU A 515 -11.76 -21.76 -25.66
CA LEU A 515 -10.35 -22.13 -25.49
C LEU A 515 -9.98 -22.50 -24.05
N GLY A 516 -10.90 -22.32 -23.09
CA GLY A 516 -10.62 -22.53 -21.67
C GLY A 516 -9.80 -21.41 -21.01
N SER A 517 -9.52 -20.33 -21.71
CA SER A 517 -8.83 -19.14 -21.15
C SER A 517 -9.72 -18.39 -20.16
N VAL A 518 -11.04 -18.48 -20.31
CA VAL A 518 -12.05 -18.09 -19.33
C VAL A 518 -12.67 -19.35 -18.75
N SER A 519 -12.63 -19.50 -17.44
CA SER A 519 -13.14 -20.68 -16.74
C SER A 519 -14.67 -20.70 -16.68
N ARG A 520 -15.29 -19.52 -16.53
CA ARG A 520 -16.75 -19.42 -16.36
C ARG A 520 -17.25 -17.99 -16.59
N ILE A 521 -18.45 -17.86 -17.15
CA ILE A 521 -19.21 -16.60 -17.18
C ILE A 521 -19.93 -16.42 -15.85
N VAL A 522 -19.88 -15.22 -15.30
CA VAL A 522 -20.52 -14.81 -14.04
C VAL A 522 -21.51 -13.68 -14.34
N LEU A 523 -22.73 -13.79 -13.83
CA LEU A 523 -23.70 -12.72 -14.00
C LEU A 523 -23.50 -11.62 -12.95
N PRO A 524 -23.72 -10.34 -13.31
CA PRO A 524 -23.76 -9.26 -12.35
C PRO A 524 -24.68 -9.58 -11.18
N GLY A 525 -24.36 -9.10 -10.00
CA GLY A 525 -25.06 -9.39 -8.76
C GLY A 525 -24.66 -10.69 -8.06
N THR A 526 -24.08 -11.67 -8.78
CA THR A 526 -23.63 -12.94 -8.17
C THR A 526 -22.12 -13.00 -7.93
N THR A 527 -21.39 -11.97 -8.28
CA THR A 527 -19.93 -11.92 -8.33
C THR A 527 -19.30 -12.21 -6.99
N ARG A 528 -19.77 -11.55 -5.92
CA ARG A 528 -19.27 -11.78 -4.55
C ARG A 528 -19.34 -13.25 -4.13
N ASN A 529 -20.48 -13.90 -4.38
CA ASN A 529 -20.68 -15.30 -4.04
C ASN A 529 -19.71 -16.22 -4.79
N ILE A 530 -19.53 -15.98 -6.09
CA ILE A 530 -18.61 -16.77 -6.92
C ILE A 530 -17.16 -16.57 -6.48
N LEU A 531 -16.76 -15.33 -6.23
CA LEU A 531 -15.42 -15.04 -5.72
C LEU A 531 -15.19 -15.70 -4.36
N PHE A 532 -16.15 -15.58 -3.42
CA PHE A 532 -16.06 -16.21 -2.11
C PHE A 532 -15.90 -17.72 -2.20
N GLN A 533 -16.78 -18.42 -2.93
CA GLN A 533 -16.74 -19.87 -3.04
C GLN A 533 -15.39 -20.39 -3.55
N ASN A 534 -14.82 -19.73 -4.55
CA ASN A 534 -13.54 -20.14 -5.12
C ASN A 534 -12.34 -19.75 -4.24
N LEU A 535 -12.37 -18.56 -3.63
CA LEU A 535 -11.33 -18.14 -2.68
C LEU A 535 -11.30 -19.06 -1.45
N ASP A 536 -12.45 -19.34 -0.84
CA ASP A 536 -12.55 -20.22 0.33
C ASP A 536 -12.05 -21.64 0.01
N TYR A 537 -12.42 -22.18 -1.18
CA TYR A 537 -11.90 -23.45 -1.65
C TYR A 537 -10.37 -23.43 -1.80
N LEU A 538 -9.81 -22.43 -2.48
CA LEU A 538 -8.38 -22.33 -2.73
C LEU A 538 -7.59 -22.09 -1.45
N ILE A 539 -8.08 -21.22 -0.55
CA ILE A 539 -7.41 -20.92 0.73
C ILE A 539 -7.33 -22.17 1.61
N ARG A 540 -8.39 -22.99 1.66
CA ARG A 540 -8.37 -24.24 2.45
C ARG A 540 -7.35 -25.27 1.96
N HIS A 541 -6.95 -25.20 0.69
CA HIS A 541 -5.97 -26.11 0.10
C HIS A 541 -4.56 -25.50 -0.02
N TYR A 542 -4.44 -24.18 0.16
CA TYR A 542 -3.16 -23.50 0.15
C TYR A 542 -2.43 -23.64 1.50
N LYS A 543 -1.12 -23.82 1.43
CA LYS A 543 -0.26 -23.87 2.63
C LYS A 543 0.74 -22.73 2.57
N PRO A 544 0.67 -21.79 3.52
CA PRO A 544 1.66 -20.72 3.63
C PRO A 544 3.07 -21.29 3.74
N ALA A 545 3.97 -20.73 2.98
CA ALA A 545 5.38 -21.09 3.01
C ALA A 545 6.25 -19.89 2.65
N PRO A 546 7.42 -19.72 3.27
CA PRO A 546 8.32 -18.64 2.93
C PRO A 546 8.88 -18.80 1.53
N LEU A 547 9.11 -17.67 0.86
CA LEU A 547 9.92 -17.63 -0.35
C LEU A 547 11.39 -17.53 0.02
N SER A 548 12.26 -18.06 -0.82
CA SER A 548 13.72 -18.00 -0.67
C SER A 548 14.37 -17.25 -1.83
N GLY A 549 15.57 -16.75 -1.61
CA GLY A 549 16.37 -16.09 -2.63
C GLY A 549 15.79 -14.74 -3.10
N PRO A 550 16.03 -14.36 -4.35
CA PRO A 550 15.60 -13.06 -4.90
C PRO A 550 14.10 -12.82 -4.86
N GLN A 551 13.28 -13.87 -4.88
CA GLN A 551 11.82 -13.79 -4.76
C GLN A 551 11.34 -13.22 -3.42
N ARG A 552 12.21 -13.19 -2.41
CA ARG A 552 11.92 -12.57 -1.11
C ARG A 552 11.92 -11.05 -1.15
N GLU A 553 12.38 -10.45 -2.23
CA GLU A 553 12.42 -9.00 -2.40
C GLU A 553 11.17 -8.51 -3.12
N PHE A 554 10.48 -7.52 -2.55
CA PHE A 554 9.26 -6.97 -3.14
C PHE A 554 9.44 -5.61 -3.81
N GLU A 555 10.66 -5.09 -3.94
CA GLU A 555 11.00 -3.84 -4.65
C GLU A 555 11.84 -4.07 -5.90
#